data_b9af47e5a1a761ee1e5e4b500fe4ebeb
#
_entry.id   b9af47e5a1a761ee1e5e4b500fe4ebeb
#
_cell.length_a   1.000
_cell.length_b   1.000
_cell.length_c   1.000
_cell.angle_alpha   90.00
_cell.angle_beta   90.00
_cell.angle_gamma   90.00
#
_symmetry.space_group_name_H-M   'P 1'
#
loop_
_entity.id
_entity.type
_entity.pdbx_description
1 polymer ?
#
loop_
_entity_poly.entity_id
_entity_poly.type
_entity_poly.pdbx_seq_one_letter_code
_entity_poly.pdbx_strand_id
1 'polypeptide(L)'
;MLLYAAWTDIRFRRVPNLLIVIGFFSGFFLIAYLEGLFSLPNALLGALIGFAVLIPLYLMRWMGAGDVKLLALVGLYLGSEDIWIAIAYTAFSGGALAILYLLKPYVLHKGLKSKKETLPYAVAILFGTMITLGIR
;
A
#
# COMPACT_ATOMS: atom_id res chain seq x y z
N MET A 1 -0.96 -8.84 8.88
CA MET A 1 0.13 -8.37 8.02
C MET A 1 0.07 -6.87 7.73
N LEU A 2 -1.00 -6.37 7.11
CA LEU A 2 -1.12 -4.93 6.77
C LEU A 2 -1.03 -4.02 8.00
N LEU A 3 -1.66 -4.40 9.11
CA LEU A 3 -1.57 -3.66 10.39
C LEU A 3 -0.13 -3.58 10.92
N TYR A 4 0.59 -4.70 10.84
CA TYR A 4 1.99 -4.74 11.25
C TYR A 4 2.87 -3.91 10.30
N ALA A 5 2.63 -3.99 8.99
CA ALA A 5 3.32 -3.17 8.00
C ALA A 5 3.08 -1.67 8.23
N ALA A 6 1.83 -1.27 8.48
CA ALA A 6 1.49 0.12 8.79
C ALA A 6 2.15 0.58 10.10
N TRP A 7 2.17 -0.28 11.12
CA TRP A 7 2.82 0.05 12.39
C TRP A 7 4.34 0.20 12.26
N THR A 8 5.00 -0.69 11.51
CA THR A 8 6.44 -0.59 11.24
C THR A 8 6.77 0.61 10.35
N ASP A 9 5.89 0.96 9.41
CA ASP A 9 6.07 2.14 8.56
C ASP A 9 5.99 3.43 9.37
N ILE A 10 5.02 3.55 10.28
CA ILE A 10 4.90 4.71 11.18
C ILE A 10 6.11 4.83 12.10
N ARG A 11 6.63 3.71 12.62
CA ARG A 11 7.70 3.71 13.61
C ARG A 11 9.09 3.77 13.01
N PHE A 12 9.34 3.03 11.92
CA PHE A 12 10.66 2.88 11.32
C PHE A 12 10.75 3.41 9.89
N ARG A 13 9.60 3.81 9.28
CA ARG A 13 9.49 4.27 7.89
C ARG A 13 10.08 3.27 6.89
N ARG A 14 9.98 1.98 7.18
CA ARG A 14 10.45 0.88 6.33
C ARG A 14 9.53 -0.32 6.49
N VAL A 15 9.04 -0.82 5.37
CA VAL A 15 8.36 -2.12 5.33
C VAL A 15 9.42 -3.19 5.14
N PRO A 16 9.57 -4.15 6.09
CA PRO A 16 10.58 -5.20 5.95
C PRO A 16 10.29 -6.09 4.76
N ASN A 17 11.30 -6.30 3.91
CA ASN A 17 11.16 -7.16 2.71
C ASN A 17 10.70 -8.58 3.06
N LEU A 18 11.13 -9.09 4.22
CA LEU A 18 10.72 -10.41 4.71
C LEU A 18 9.20 -10.52 4.87
N LEU A 19 8.56 -9.48 5.39
CA LEU A 19 7.11 -9.42 5.55
C LEU A 19 6.39 -9.53 4.19
N ILE A 20 6.91 -8.85 3.17
CA ILE A 20 6.36 -8.87 1.83
C ILE A 20 6.51 -10.26 1.20
N VAL A 21 7.68 -10.87 1.35
CA VAL A 21 7.95 -12.23 0.83
C VAL A 21 7.02 -13.24 1.50
N ILE A 22 6.90 -13.22 2.83
CA ILE A 22 5.99 -14.11 3.56
C ILE A 22 4.54 -13.86 3.10
N GLY A 23 4.16 -12.60 2.90
CA GLY A 23 2.83 -12.26 2.43
C GLY A 23 2.52 -12.77 1.02
N PHE A 24 3.47 -12.68 0.10
CA PHE A 24 3.30 -13.22 -1.25
C PHE A 24 3.15 -14.74 -1.23
N PHE A 25 4.01 -15.45 -0.50
CA PHE A 25 3.91 -16.91 -0.40
C PHE A 25 2.61 -17.34 0.30
N SER A 26 2.26 -16.72 1.42
CA SER A 26 1.00 -17.04 2.12
C SER A 26 -0.22 -16.73 1.27
N GLY A 27 -0.22 -15.60 0.54
CA GLY A 27 -1.31 -15.23 -0.38
C GLY A 27 -1.44 -16.22 -1.53
N PHE A 28 -0.32 -16.57 -2.15
CA PHE A 28 -0.32 -17.54 -3.24
C PHE A 28 -0.88 -18.90 -2.82
N PHE A 29 -0.42 -19.44 -1.68
CA PHE A 29 -0.94 -20.70 -1.16
C PHE A 29 -2.40 -20.61 -0.73
N LEU A 30 -2.81 -19.51 -0.10
CA LEU A 30 -4.17 -19.32 0.36
C LEU A 30 -5.15 -19.25 -0.82
N ILE A 31 -4.83 -18.49 -1.87
CA ILE A 31 -5.65 -18.36 -3.07
C ILE A 31 -5.73 -19.70 -3.79
N ALA A 32 -4.60 -20.39 -3.97
CA ALA A 32 -4.58 -21.71 -4.59
C ALA A 32 -5.42 -22.73 -3.84
N TYR A 33 -5.49 -22.63 -2.51
CA TYR A 33 -6.26 -23.53 -1.66
C TYR A 33 -7.76 -23.20 -1.63
N LEU A 34 -8.11 -21.91 -1.50
CA LEU A 34 -9.50 -21.47 -1.32
C LEU A 34 -10.24 -21.28 -2.63
N GLU A 35 -9.59 -20.71 -3.63
CA GLU A 35 -10.22 -20.32 -4.90
C GLU A 35 -9.79 -21.22 -6.07
N GLY A 36 -8.80 -22.07 -5.85
CA GLY A 36 -8.27 -22.98 -6.85
C GLY A 36 -7.20 -22.35 -7.74
N LEU A 37 -6.51 -23.20 -8.51
CA LEU A 37 -5.41 -22.80 -9.38
C LEU A 37 -5.85 -21.88 -10.53
N PHE A 38 -7.12 -21.88 -10.90
CA PHE A 38 -7.66 -21.01 -11.96
C PHE A 38 -7.77 -19.55 -11.57
N SER A 39 -7.80 -19.23 -10.28
CA SER A 39 -7.83 -17.85 -9.77
C SER A 39 -6.44 -17.21 -9.68
N LEU A 40 -5.37 -17.99 -9.75
CA LEU A 40 -3.99 -17.49 -9.69
C LEU A 40 -3.64 -16.44 -10.74
N PRO A 41 -4.05 -16.60 -12.03
CA PRO A 41 -3.79 -15.56 -13.02
C PRO A 41 -4.43 -14.22 -12.67
N ASN A 42 -5.66 -14.25 -12.12
CA ASN A 42 -6.37 -13.05 -11.70
C ASN A 42 -5.65 -12.37 -10.50
N ALA A 43 -5.22 -13.14 -9.53
CA ALA A 43 -4.45 -12.65 -8.38
C ALA A 43 -3.11 -12.04 -8.81
N LEU A 44 -2.38 -12.69 -9.73
CA LEU A 44 -1.13 -12.18 -10.28
C LEU A 44 -1.34 -10.89 -11.09
N LEU A 45 -2.42 -10.80 -11.87
CA LEU A 45 -2.80 -9.56 -12.56
C LEU A 45 -3.09 -8.44 -11.56
N GLY A 46 -3.80 -8.71 -10.49
CA GLY A 46 -4.03 -7.74 -9.41
C GLY A 46 -2.74 -7.24 -8.79
N ALA A 47 -1.80 -8.15 -8.51
CA ALA A 47 -0.47 -7.79 -8.01
C ALA A 47 0.32 -6.93 -9.00
N LEU A 48 0.28 -7.28 -10.29
CA LEU A 48 0.96 -6.54 -11.35
C LEU A 48 0.39 -5.12 -11.50
N ILE A 49 -0.94 -4.98 -11.48
CA ILE A 49 -1.62 -3.69 -11.55
C ILE A 49 -1.23 -2.83 -10.34
N GLY A 50 -1.32 -3.38 -9.13
CA GLY A 50 -0.94 -2.68 -7.91
C GLY A 50 0.52 -2.21 -7.93
N PHE A 51 1.42 -3.03 -8.46
CA PHE A 51 2.81 -2.67 -8.65
C PHE A 51 2.98 -1.56 -9.70
N ALA A 52 2.38 -1.74 -10.87
CA ALA A 52 2.55 -0.84 -12.02
C ALA A 52 2.03 0.58 -11.74
N VAL A 53 0.91 0.70 -11.04
CA VAL A 53 0.29 2.01 -10.73
C VAL A 53 1.18 2.90 -9.86
N LEU A 54 1.95 2.29 -8.94
CA LEU A 54 2.80 3.05 -8.03
C LEU A 54 4.23 3.25 -8.55
N ILE A 55 4.65 2.56 -9.60
CA ILE A 55 6.00 2.74 -10.21
C ILE A 55 6.29 4.21 -10.56
N PRO A 56 5.39 4.96 -11.23
CA PRO A 56 5.67 6.35 -11.56
C PRO A 56 5.93 7.22 -10.33
N LEU A 57 5.14 7.01 -9.25
CA LEU A 57 5.29 7.74 -7.99
C LEU A 57 6.62 7.38 -7.30
N TYR A 58 7.02 6.12 -7.39
CA TYR A 58 8.31 5.66 -6.88
C TYR A 58 9.49 6.28 -7.66
N LEU A 59 9.41 6.33 -8.99
CA LEU A 59 10.43 6.95 -9.84
C LEU A 59 10.57 8.45 -9.58
N MET A 60 9.47 9.12 -9.27
CA MET A 60 9.44 10.54 -8.86
C MET A 60 9.95 10.74 -7.43
N ARG A 61 10.32 9.68 -6.72
CA ARG A 61 10.78 9.69 -5.32
C ARG A 61 9.77 10.29 -4.33
N TRP A 62 8.49 10.20 -4.65
CA TRP A 62 7.41 10.64 -3.75
C TRP A 62 7.03 9.55 -2.75
N MET A 63 7.37 8.30 -3.07
CA MET A 63 6.96 7.12 -2.33
C MET A 63 8.13 6.15 -2.14
N GLY A 64 8.09 5.37 -1.06
CA GLY A 64 9.09 4.34 -0.78
C GLY A 64 8.87 3.05 -1.58
N ALA A 65 9.95 2.32 -1.86
CA ALA A 65 9.86 1.02 -2.54
C ALA A 65 9.02 -0.01 -1.77
N GLY A 66 8.94 0.14 -0.44
CA GLY A 66 8.11 -0.72 0.43
C GLY A 66 6.63 -0.59 0.14
N ASP A 67 6.15 0.64 -0.10
CA ASP A 67 4.74 0.92 -0.37
C ASP A 67 4.29 0.33 -1.70
N VAL A 68 5.15 0.41 -2.72
CA VAL A 68 4.89 -0.19 -4.04
C VAL A 68 4.72 -1.71 -3.92
N LYS A 69 5.61 -2.36 -3.17
CA LYS A 69 5.55 -3.80 -2.89
C LYS A 69 4.32 -4.17 -2.06
N LEU A 70 3.95 -3.32 -1.11
CA LEU A 70 2.78 -3.54 -0.27
C LEU A 70 1.49 -3.47 -1.07
N LEU A 71 1.34 -2.51 -1.99
CA LEU A 71 0.16 -2.43 -2.86
C LEU A 71 0.11 -3.59 -3.86
N ALA A 72 1.25 -4.06 -4.36
CA ALA A 72 1.33 -5.27 -5.16
C ALA A 72 0.84 -6.50 -4.38
N LEU A 73 1.22 -6.60 -3.10
CA LEU A 73 0.74 -7.67 -2.23
C LEU A 73 -0.78 -7.58 -2.01
N VAL A 74 -1.31 -6.38 -1.76
CA VAL A 74 -2.76 -6.15 -1.65
C VAL A 74 -3.48 -6.55 -2.95
N GLY A 75 -2.89 -6.21 -4.11
CA GLY A 75 -3.42 -6.62 -5.41
C GLY A 75 -3.47 -8.13 -5.61
N LEU A 76 -2.50 -8.86 -5.07
CA LEU A 76 -2.51 -10.32 -5.08
C LEU A 76 -3.75 -10.88 -4.37
N TYR A 77 -4.11 -10.32 -3.19
CA TYR A 77 -5.25 -10.78 -2.41
C TYR A 77 -6.61 -10.33 -2.95
N LEU A 78 -6.67 -9.17 -3.58
CA LEU A 78 -7.92 -8.61 -4.10
C LEU A 78 -8.24 -9.07 -5.53
N GLY A 79 -7.22 -9.45 -6.29
CA GLY A 79 -7.37 -9.75 -7.71
C GLY A 79 -7.49 -8.50 -8.59
N SER A 80 -7.67 -8.71 -9.90
CA SER A 80 -7.66 -7.62 -10.91
C SER A 80 -8.90 -6.74 -10.89
N GLU A 81 -10.01 -7.19 -10.34
CA GLU A 81 -11.26 -6.42 -10.29
C GLU A 81 -11.30 -5.45 -9.13
N ASP A 82 -11.02 -5.92 -7.92
CA ASP A 82 -11.14 -5.14 -6.70
C ASP A 82 -9.93 -4.23 -6.45
N ILE A 83 -8.79 -4.49 -7.11
CA ILE A 83 -7.58 -3.66 -6.94
C ILE A 83 -7.81 -2.20 -7.35
N TRP A 84 -8.65 -1.94 -8.36
CA TRP A 84 -8.97 -0.58 -8.80
C TRP A 84 -9.66 0.25 -7.71
N ILE A 85 -10.55 -0.40 -6.97
CA ILE A 85 -11.24 0.20 -5.84
C ILE A 85 -10.25 0.50 -4.72
N ALA A 86 -9.37 -0.44 -4.40
CA ALA A 86 -8.33 -0.24 -3.40
C ALA A 86 -7.36 0.88 -3.79
N ILE A 87 -6.97 0.99 -5.06
CA ILE A 87 -6.13 2.07 -5.57
C ILE A 87 -6.83 3.42 -5.41
N ALA A 88 -8.12 3.53 -5.78
CA ALA A 88 -8.89 4.76 -5.65
C ALA A 88 -8.95 5.23 -4.18
N TYR A 89 -9.29 4.35 -3.25
CA TYR A 89 -9.33 4.68 -1.82
C TYR A 89 -7.95 4.96 -1.24
N THR A 90 -6.92 4.25 -1.68
CA THR A 90 -5.53 4.52 -1.29
C THR A 90 -5.08 5.90 -1.78
N ALA A 91 -5.40 6.26 -3.02
CA ALA A 91 -5.09 7.57 -3.56
C ALA A 91 -5.82 8.69 -2.81
N PHE A 92 -7.11 8.48 -2.48
CA PHE A 92 -7.90 9.44 -1.73
C PHE A 92 -7.37 9.63 -0.30
N SER A 93 -7.12 8.54 0.42
CA SER A 93 -6.58 8.59 1.79
C SER A 93 -5.14 9.10 1.83
N GLY A 94 -4.31 8.73 0.86
CA GLY A 94 -2.95 9.25 0.69
C GLY A 94 -2.95 10.74 0.39
N GLY A 95 -3.86 11.21 -0.47
CA GLY A 95 -4.06 12.62 -0.76
C GLY A 95 -4.48 13.42 0.48
N ALA A 96 -5.43 12.89 1.26
CA ALA A 96 -5.86 13.50 2.52
C ALA A 96 -4.70 13.59 3.54
N LEU A 97 -3.92 12.53 3.69
CA LEU A 97 -2.73 12.52 4.54
C LEU A 97 -1.68 13.53 4.05
N ALA A 98 -1.47 13.64 2.73
CA ALA A 98 -0.54 14.60 2.16
C ALA A 98 -0.97 16.04 2.47
N ILE A 99 -2.27 16.36 2.35
CA ILE A 99 -2.82 17.68 2.69
C ILE A 99 -2.62 17.97 4.18
N LEU A 100 -2.94 17.02 5.06
CA LEU A 100 -2.72 17.18 6.51
C LEU A 100 -1.25 17.41 6.84
N TYR A 101 -0.36 16.74 6.13
CA TYR A 101 1.09 16.89 6.31
C TYR A 101 1.60 18.25 5.82
N LEU A 102 1.03 18.78 4.73
CA LEU A 102 1.36 20.10 4.21
C LEU A 102 0.80 21.23 5.09
N LEU A 103 -0.34 21.02 5.73
CA LEU A 103 -0.94 21.99 6.65
C LEU A 103 -0.23 22.03 8.01
N LYS A 104 0.45 20.95 8.41
CA LYS A 104 1.15 20.84 9.68
C LYS A 104 2.21 21.95 9.92
N PRO A 105 3.08 22.32 8.94
CA PRO A 105 4.04 23.42 9.13
C PRO A 105 3.37 24.80 9.15
N TYR A 106 2.17 24.96 8.58
CA TYR A 106 1.44 26.22 8.59
C TYR A 106 0.83 26.51 9.96
N VAL A 107 0.50 25.47 10.74
CA VAL A 107 -0.09 25.58 12.09
C VAL A 107 0.99 25.63 13.19
N LEU A 108 2.15 25.03 12.96
CA LEU A 108 3.28 25.02 13.89
C LEU A 108 4.42 25.90 13.36
N HIS A 109 4.29 27.19 13.57
CA HIS A 109 5.35 28.18 13.35
C HIS A 109 6.50 27.93 14.34
N LYS A 110 7.43 27.03 14.01
CA LYS A 110 8.83 27.05 14.50
C LYS A 110 9.66 25.91 13.89
N GLY A 111 10.57 26.30 13.00
CA GLY A 111 11.93 25.84 12.92
C GLY A 111 12.23 24.35 13.08
N LEU A 112 11.84 23.51 12.13
CA LEU A 112 12.46 22.22 11.95
C LEU A 112 12.84 22.05 10.47
N LYS A 113 14.15 21.97 10.24
CA LYS A 113 14.76 21.71 8.95
C LYS A 113 14.03 20.53 8.27
N SER A 114 13.48 20.81 7.11
CA SER A 114 12.86 19.86 6.21
C SER A 114 13.84 18.73 5.85
N LYS A 115 13.85 17.68 6.67
CA LYS A 115 14.26 16.37 6.19
C LYS A 115 13.15 15.92 5.29
N LYS A 116 13.45 15.56 4.02
CA LYS A 116 12.47 14.99 3.08
C LYS A 116 11.81 13.78 3.73
N GLU A 117 10.69 14.01 4.39
CA GLU A 117 9.93 12.97 5.06
C GLU A 117 9.02 12.34 4.01
N THR A 118 9.34 11.11 3.62
CA THR A 118 8.43 10.28 2.83
C THR A 118 7.15 10.06 3.64
N LEU A 119 6.00 10.28 3.01
CA LEU A 119 4.70 10.08 3.65
C LEU A 119 4.50 8.58 3.98
N PRO A 120 3.85 8.24 5.11
CA PRO A 120 3.56 6.86 5.47
C PRO A 120 2.40 6.30 4.64
N TYR A 121 2.65 6.02 3.36
CA TYR A 121 1.64 5.51 2.43
C TYR A 121 1.09 4.13 2.81
N ALA A 122 1.83 3.34 3.59
CA ALA A 122 1.35 2.06 4.10
C ALA A 122 0.04 2.20 4.89
N VAL A 123 -0.14 3.31 5.62
CA VAL A 123 -1.38 3.63 6.33
C VAL A 123 -2.52 3.89 5.34
N ALA A 124 -2.26 4.64 4.27
CA ALA A 124 -3.25 4.91 3.22
C ALA A 124 -3.67 3.63 2.49
N ILE A 125 -2.73 2.75 2.20
CA ILE A 125 -2.97 1.43 1.60
C ILE A 125 -3.84 0.57 2.52
N LEU A 126 -3.54 0.57 3.82
CA LEU A 126 -4.33 -0.15 4.81
C LEU A 126 -5.78 0.32 4.84
N PHE A 127 -6.01 1.64 4.91
CA PHE A 127 -7.36 2.20 4.90
C PHE A 127 -8.09 1.89 3.60
N GLY A 128 -7.44 2.07 2.44
CA GLY A 128 -8.02 1.73 1.15
C GLY A 128 -8.43 0.26 1.05
N THR A 129 -7.57 -0.64 1.52
CA THR A 129 -7.85 -2.08 1.53
C THR A 129 -8.98 -2.45 2.49
N MET A 130 -8.99 -1.87 3.69
CA MET A 130 -10.05 -2.12 4.68
C MET A 130 -11.42 -1.68 4.17
N ILE A 131 -11.51 -0.52 3.52
CA ILE A 131 -12.75 -0.03 2.92
C ILE A 131 -13.20 -0.96 1.78
N THR A 132 -12.28 -1.36 0.91
CA THR A 132 -12.57 -2.28 -0.19
C THR A 132 -13.13 -3.61 0.31
N LEU A 133 -12.53 -4.19 1.35
CA LEU A 133 -13.00 -5.43 1.96
C LEU A 133 -14.34 -5.25 2.70
N GLY A 134 -14.60 -4.07 3.26
CA GLY A 134 -15.86 -3.76 3.94
C GLY A 134 -17.05 -3.56 2.98
N ILE A 135 -16.80 -3.16 1.73
CA ILE A 135 -17.82 -2.99 0.69
C ILE A 135 -18.16 -4.35 0.02
N ARG A 136 -17.26 -5.30 0.09
CA ARG A 136 -17.41 -6.62 -0.51
C ARG A 136 -18.27 -7.53 0.39
#